data_77f23fff1a3489ce10c00072f2cdd507
#
_entry.id   77f23fff1a3489ce10c00072f2cdd507
#
_cell.length_a   1.000
_cell.length_b   1.000
_cell.length_c   1.000
_cell.angle_alpha   90.00
_cell.angle_beta   90.00
_cell.angle_gamma   90.00
#
_symmetry.space_group_name_H-M   'P 1'
#
loop_
_entity.id
_entity.type
_entity.pdbx_description
1 polymer ?
#
loop_
_entity_poly.entity_id
_entity_poly.type
_entity_poly.pdbx_seq_one_letter_code
_entity_poly.pdbx_strand_id
1 'polypeptide(L)'
;MSKLIQLDRRSFLKSASLTAVGGSLASVTNIGSAAEMGQGGIKNGKFNFDEIYDRDGTGNVKWDSQYARFGAENIDVGMGIADMDFRGSPAIKEALEKRIKHNNWGYELLQESYIESIVQWNSERHGLTVDPATIKISSGVHTPLIAALNAVCKPGTKVLLNTPTYNGFYGDLHWSRTEINDSEMYKDDDGVYHIDWDDFEARMTPDTYAFILCNPQNPTGNMWSEEDLMKMGELCLKKGVVVLADEIHCDFVMKGQKYVPFASLPDKAIVDNSVTMKAISKTFSLASMKSAYYFSTNSALLDRVNYMHRADINSLGIVANEAAYRHGVDWFDQLLPYIDENHNFAEAYIKEKLPLVKYKKAQGTYLAWLDVSAVGEAIDAEKNASDKGMKSDTHYLEQWFVDNAKIQLNPGVGYGTGGNGHMRMNLGTPRPLIKKAIDNLADALSNV
;
A
#
# COMPACT_ATOMS: atom_id res chain seq x y z
N MET A 1 27.49 -14.88 -18.63
CA MET A 1 26.86 -16.14 -19.08
C MET A 1 25.88 -16.59 -18.00
N SER A 2 24.61 -16.27 -18.15
CA SER A 2 23.56 -16.54 -17.18
C SER A 2 23.08 -17.98 -17.32
N LYS A 3 23.18 -18.77 -16.27
CA LYS A 3 22.48 -20.06 -16.20
C LYS A 3 21.03 -19.80 -15.79
N LEU A 4 20.13 -19.84 -16.77
CA LEU A 4 18.70 -19.98 -16.57
C LEU A 4 18.42 -21.35 -15.91
N ILE A 5 17.87 -21.33 -14.70
CA ILE A 5 17.33 -22.53 -14.06
C ILE A 5 16.01 -22.84 -14.76
N GLN A 6 16.01 -23.78 -15.67
CA GLN A 6 14.80 -24.41 -16.19
C GLN A 6 14.25 -25.35 -15.10
N LEU A 7 13.15 -24.96 -14.45
CA LEU A 7 12.37 -25.87 -13.62
C LEU A 7 11.59 -26.81 -14.55
N ASP A 8 11.98 -28.08 -14.56
CA ASP A 8 11.31 -29.13 -15.33
C ASP A 8 9.93 -29.43 -14.73
N ARG A 9 8.90 -29.38 -15.60
CA ARG A 9 7.51 -29.72 -15.27
C ARG A 9 7.33 -31.11 -14.62
N ARG A 10 8.25 -32.04 -14.86
CA ARG A 10 8.21 -33.39 -14.26
C ARG A 10 8.64 -33.39 -12.80
N SER A 11 9.50 -32.49 -12.38
CA SER A 11 9.93 -32.38 -10.97
C SER A 11 8.83 -31.78 -10.10
N PHE A 12 8.03 -30.85 -10.64
CA PHE A 12 6.88 -30.29 -9.94
C PHE A 12 5.77 -31.31 -9.67
N LEU A 13 5.51 -32.21 -10.64
CA LEU A 13 4.48 -33.26 -10.50
C LEU A 13 4.92 -34.44 -9.62
N LYS A 14 6.21 -34.64 -9.40
CA LYS A 14 6.71 -35.70 -8.50
C LYS A 14 6.68 -35.31 -7.03
N SER A 15 6.73 -34.01 -6.71
CA SER A 15 6.60 -33.52 -5.34
C SER A 15 5.15 -33.46 -4.84
N ALA A 16 4.18 -33.50 -5.75
CA ALA A 16 2.74 -33.45 -5.42
C ALA A 16 2.10 -34.84 -5.20
N SER A 17 2.84 -35.96 -5.36
CA SER A 17 2.25 -37.30 -5.35
C SER A 17 2.71 -38.23 -4.22
N LEU A 18 3.33 -37.73 -3.15
CA LEU A 18 3.85 -38.59 -2.06
C LEU A 18 3.42 -38.14 -0.63
N THR A 19 2.27 -37.46 -0.48
CA THR A 19 1.67 -37.25 0.84
C THR A 19 0.13 -37.41 0.79
N ALA A 20 -0.32 -38.50 0.24
CA ALA A 20 -1.74 -38.85 0.27
C ALA A 20 -1.92 -40.32 0.63
N VAL A 21 -1.59 -40.70 1.85
CA VAL A 21 -2.22 -41.84 2.56
C VAL A 21 -2.04 -41.64 4.07
N GLY A 22 -3.17 -41.41 4.77
CA GLY A 22 -3.29 -41.69 6.21
C GLY A 22 -3.28 -40.46 7.13
N GLY A 23 -4.37 -39.76 7.20
CA GLY A 23 -4.66 -38.79 8.26
C GLY A 23 -6.14 -38.38 8.19
N SER A 24 -6.94 -39.11 8.93
CA SER A 24 -8.34 -38.89 9.35
C SER A 24 -9.02 -37.58 8.90
N LEU A 25 -10.07 -37.76 8.14
CA LEU A 25 -11.27 -36.88 8.07
C LEU A 25 -11.86 -36.65 9.47
N ALA A 26 -11.30 -35.76 10.27
CA ALA A 26 -11.84 -35.35 11.55
C ALA A 26 -11.23 -34.00 11.96
N SER A 27 -11.56 -32.91 11.27
CA SER A 27 -11.50 -31.54 11.81
C SER A 27 -12.10 -30.49 10.86
N VAL A 28 -13.20 -30.79 10.18
CA VAL A 28 -14.06 -29.76 9.55
C VAL A 28 -15.40 -29.76 10.27
N THR A 29 -15.37 -29.58 11.59
CA THR A 29 -16.56 -29.30 12.41
C THR A 29 -16.20 -28.35 13.53
N ASN A 30 -15.81 -27.13 13.17
CA ASN A 30 -16.01 -25.97 14.03
C ASN A 30 -16.19 -24.73 13.13
N ILE A 31 -17.17 -24.80 12.24
CA ILE A 31 -17.85 -23.58 11.80
C ILE A 31 -18.69 -23.20 13.01
N GLY A 32 -18.16 -22.33 13.86
CA GLY A 32 -18.91 -21.71 14.95
C GLY A 32 -20.25 -21.22 14.41
N SER A 33 -21.31 -21.39 15.17
CA SER A 33 -22.67 -21.10 14.72
C SER A 33 -22.75 -19.69 14.14
N ALA A 34 -23.44 -19.51 13.03
CA ALA A 34 -23.63 -18.22 12.37
C ALA A 34 -24.16 -17.10 13.28
N ALA A 35 -24.65 -17.44 14.46
CA ALA A 35 -25.11 -16.53 15.50
C ALA A 35 -23.96 -15.89 16.30
N GLU A 36 -22.81 -16.56 16.47
CA GLU A 36 -21.61 -15.97 17.13
C GLU A 36 -20.77 -15.09 16.20
N MET A 37 -20.87 -15.27 14.87
CA MET A 37 -20.18 -14.40 13.91
C MET A 37 -20.83 -13.01 13.75
N GLY A 38 -22.02 -12.76 14.31
CA GLY A 38 -22.82 -11.55 14.06
C GLY A 38 -22.44 -10.32 14.88
N GLN A 39 -21.72 -10.45 15.99
CA GLN A 39 -21.41 -9.35 16.93
C GLN A 39 -19.91 -9.13 17.21
N GLY A 40 -19.01 -9.92 16.65
CA GLY A 40 -17.58 -9.69 16.75
C GLY A 40 -17.19 -8.34 16.15
N GLY A 41 -16.39 -7.57 16.86
CA GLY A 41 -15.90 -6.27 16.39
C GLY A 41 -16.71 -5.05 16.85
N ILE A 42 -17.81 -5.21 17.62
CA ILE A 42 -18.54 -4.08 18.21
C ILE A 42 -18.45 -4.15 19.74
N LYS A 43 -18.03 -3.04 20.37
CA LYS A 43 -17.96 -2.86 21.82
C LYS A 43 -18.64 -1.55 22.20
N ASN A 44 -19.65 -1.60 23.08
CA ASN A 44 -20.41 -0.42 23.51
C ASN A 44 -20.99 0.40 22.32
N GLY A 45 -21.50 -0.26 21.30
CA GLY A 45 -22.07 0.40 20.11
C GLY A 45 -21.06 1.00 19.13
N LYS A 46 -19.74 0.80 19.36
CA LYS A 46 -18.65 1.26 18.49
C LYS A 46 -17.87 0.06 17.95
N PHE A 47 -17.21 0.27 16.81
CA PHE A 47 -16.30 -0.73 16.26
C PHE A 47 -15.10 -0.95 17.20
N ASN A 48 -14.77 -2.21 17.48
CA ASN A 48 -13.66 -2.57 18.37
C ASN A 48 -12.41 -2.85 17.53
N PHE A 49 -11.59 -1.83 17.32
CA PHE A 49 -10.33 -1.97 16.59
C PHE A 49 -9.17 -2.51 17.45
N ASP A 50 -9.36 -2.73 18.76
CA ASP A 50 -8.40 -3.44 19.61
C ASP A 50 -8.59 -4.97 19.57
N GLU A 51 -9.63 -5.48 18.89
CA GLU A 51 -9.83 -6.90 18.72
C GLU A 51 -8.70 -7.49 17.87
N ILE A 52 -7.96 -8.46 18.43
CA ILE A 52 -7.00 -9.25 17.67
C ILE A 52 -7.80 -10.26 16.83
N TYR A 53 -7.90 -9.97 15.56
CA TYR A 53 -8.66 -10.77 14.61
C TYR A 53 -7.73 -11.74 13.90
N ASP A 54 -7.95 -13.04 14.12
CA ASP A 54 -7.17 -14.09 13.51
C ASP A 54 -7.37 -14.11 11.99
N ARG A 55 -6.24 -14.07 11.26
CA ARG A 55 -6.18 -14.11 9.80
C ARG A 55 -5.45 -15.34 9.26
N ASP A 56 -4.99 -16.22 10.13
CA ASP A 56 -4.25 -17.41 9.74
C ASP A 56 -5.10 -18.34 8.86
N GLY A 57 -4.46 -18.96 7.87
CA GLY A 57 -5.12 -19.90 6.97
C GLY A 57 -6.07 -19.28 5.95
N THR A 58 -6.10 -17.95 5.83
CA THR A 58 -6.94 -17.25 4.84
C THR A 58 -6.23 -17.01 3.50
N GLY A 59 -4.98 -17.46 3.35
CA GLY A 59 -4.15 -17.26 2.16
C GLY A 59 -3.63 -15.82 2.02
N ASN A 60 -3.56 -15.08 3.11
CA ASN A 60 -3.12 -13.69 3.09
C ASN A 60 -1.60 -13.55 3.03
N VAL A 61 -1.13 -12.44 2.46
CA VAL A 61 0.31 -12.18 2.27
C VAL A 61 0.96 -11.68 3.56
N LYS A 62 0.18 -11.05 4.45
CA LYS A 62 0.71 -10.42 5.66
C LYS A 62 1.13 -11.43 6.73
N TRP A 63 0.42 -12.54 6.84
CA TRP A 63 0.66 -13.59 7.83
C TRP A 63 1.07 -14.90 7.16
N ASP A 64 0.19 -15.56 6.41
CA ASP A 64 0.43 -16.89 5.87
C ASP A 64 1.69 -16.98 4.99
N SER A 65 1.94 -15.99 4.12
CA SER A 65 3.16 -16.03 3.30
C SER A 65 4.44 -15.74 4.09
N GLN A 66 4.34 -14.97 5.18
CA GLN A 66 5.49 -14.72 6.06
C GLN A 66 5.76 -15.93 6.94
N TYR A 67 4.74 -16.63 7.41
CA TYR A 67 4.90 -17.93 8.08
C TYR A 67 5.55 -18.97 7.17
N ALA A 68 5.18 -19.01 5.90
CA ALA A 68 5.81 -19.89 4.93
C ALA A 68 7.29 -19.53 4.67
N ARG A 69 7.65 -18.24 4.80
CA ARG A 69 9.02 -17.75 4.58
C ARG A 69 9.93 -17.93 5.78
N PHE A 70 9.45 -17.67 6.98
CA PHE A 70 10.25 -17.55 8.19
C PHE A 70 9.96 -18.60 9.26
N GLY A 71 8.86 -19.39 9.13
CA GLY A 71 8.31 -20.24 10.16
C GLY A 71 7.30 -19.50 11.05
N ALA A 72 6.14 -20.11 11.31
CA ALA A 72 5.09 -19.48 12.12
C ALA A 72 5.55 -19.23 13.57
N GLU A 73 6.39 -20.09 14.11
CA GLU A 73 6.97 -20.00 15.46
C GLU A 73 7.94 -18.81 15.63
N ASN A 74 8.39 -18.22 14.51
CA ASN A 74 9.33 -17.10 14.48
C ASN A 74 8.66 -15.75 14.27
N ILE A 75 7.34 -15.71 14.10
CA ILE A 75 6.61 -14.48 13.89
C ILE A 75 5.46 -14.35 14.88
N ASP A 76 5.63 -13.47 15.83
CA ASP A 76 4.58 -13.05 16.76
C ASP A 76 3.70 -11.94 16.17
N VAL A 77 4.32 -11.05 15.39
CA VAL A 77 3.61 -9.92 14.76
C VAL A 77 4.12 -9.66 13.34
N GLY A 78 3.23 -9.80 12.35
CA GLY A 78 3.48 -9.45 10.96
C GLY A 78 3.05 -8.01 10.67
N MET A 79 4.01 -7.11 10.39
CA MET A 79 3.73 -5.68 10.17
C MET A 79 4.36 -5.12 8.89
N GLY A 80 4.76 -5.98 7.96
CA GLY A 80 5.39 -5.53 6.71
C GLY A 80 4.38 -5.12 5.63
N ILE A 81 3.38 -5.93 5.37
CA ILE A 81 2.44 -5.75 4.26
C ILE A 81 1.39 -4.68 4.59
N ALA A 82 1.11 -3.80 3.63
CA ALA A 82 0.17 -2.69 3.79
C ALA A 82 -1.28 -3.10 3.53
N ASP A 83 -1.81 -3.98 4.36
CA ASP A 83 -3.24 -4.26 4.56
C ASP A 83 -3.56 -4.23 6.07
N MET A 84 -4.84 -4.11 6.43
CA MET A 84 -5.22 -3.91 7.83
C MET A 84 -5.71 -5.21 8.48
N ASP A 85 -5.49 -5.35 9.79
CA ASP A 85 -5.89 -6.53 10.58
C ASP A 85 -7.21 -6.31 11.34
N PHE A 86 -8.08 -5.48 10.81
CA PHE A 86 -9.40 -5.24 11.39
C PHE A 86 -10.49 -6.03 10.66
N ARG A 87 -11.58 -6.30 11.35
CA ARG A 87 -12.81 -6.74 10.67
C ARG A 87 -13.27 -5.65 9.71
N GLY A 88 -13.63 -6.04 8.50
CA GLY A 88 -14.19 -5.10 7.51
C GLY A 88 -15.54 -4.52 7.96
N SER A 89 -15.96 -3.43 7.31
CA SER A 89 -17.27 -2.84 7.53
C SER A 89 -18.41 -3.87 7.36
N PRO A 90 -19.36 -3.96 8.32
CA PRO A 90 -20.51 -4.85 8.21
C PRO A 90 -21.35 -4.63 6.95
N ALA A 91 -21.45 -3.40 6.46
CA ALA A 91 -22.18 -3.07 5.25
C ALA A 91 -21.62 -3.78 4.02
N ILE A 92 -20.28 -3.90 3.93
CA ILE A 92 -19.62 -4.64 2.86
C ILE A 92 -19.96 -6.13 2.93
N LYS A 93 -19.88 -6.71 4.13
CA LYS A 93 -20.22 -8.11 4.34
C LYS A 93 -21.67 -8.40 3.93
N GLU A 94 -22.62 -7.57 4.36
CA GLU A 94 -24.04 -7.72 4.03
C GLU A 94 -24.30 -7.66 2.52
N ALA A 95 -23.69 -6.70 1.84
CA ALA A 95 -23.82 -6.55 0.39
C ALA A 95 -23.27 -7.77 -0.36
N LEU A 96 -22.10 -8.27 0.04
CA LEU A 96 -21.49 -9.46 -0.53
C LEU A 96 -22.33 -10.71 -0.29
N GLU A 97 -22.84 -10.93 0.93
CA GLU A 97 -23.73 -12.05 1.26
C GLU A 97 -25.00 -12.02 0.40
N LYS A 98 -25.62 -10.85 0.23
CA LYS A 98 -26.78 -10.66 -0.65
C LYS A 98 -26.46 -11.05 -2.10
N ARG A 99 -25.30 -10.61 -2.63
CA ARG A 99 -24.87 -10.92 -4.00
C ARG A 99 -24.57 -12.40 -4.18
N ILE A 100 -23.91 -13.05 -3.22
CA ILE A 100 -23.57 -14.47 -3.24
C ILE A 100 -24.85 -15.34 -3.22
N LYS A 101 -25.87 -14.97 -2.48
CA LYS A 101 -27.16 -15.69 -2.42
C LYS A 101 -27.85 -15.80 -3.78
N HIS A 102 -27.62 -14.86 -4.68
CA HIS A 102 -28.18 -14.92 -6.03
C HIS A 102 -27.56 -16.04 -6.90
N ASN A 103 -26.30 -16.41 -6.62
CA ASN A 103 -25.56 -17.54 -7.21
C ASN A 103 -25.63 -17.69 -8.74
N ASN A 104 -25.68 -16.56 -9.49
CA ASN A 104 -25.53 -16.51 -10.92
C ASN A 104 -24.40 -15.52 -11.27
N TRP A 105 -23.42 -15.97 -12.05
CA TRP A 105 -22.16 -15.29 -12.33
C TRP A 105 -21.94 -15.07 -13.84
N GLY A 106 -23.03 -14.73 -14.54
CA GLY A 106 -22.97 -14.34 -15.94
C GLY A 106 -22.26 -13.01 -16.17
N TYR A 107 -22.20 -12.57 -17.42
CA TYR A 107 -21.65 -11.25 -17.76
C TYR A 107 -22.48 -10.14 -17.07
N GLU A 108 -21.81 -9.16 -16.54
CA GLU A 108 -22.40 -8.08 -15.76
C GLU A 108 -22.19 -6.73 -16.46
N LEU A 109 -23.20 -5.88 -16.34
CA LEU A 109 -23.14 -4.51 -16.82
C LEU A 109 -22.68 -3.61 -15.68
N LEU A 110 -21.78 -2.68 -15.96
CA LEU A 110 -21.38 -1.65 -15.00
C LEU A 110 -22.60 -0.75 -14.70
N GLN A 111 -22.97 -0.71 -13.43
CA GLN A 111 -24.12 0.07 -12.99
C GLN A 111 -23.75 1.56 -12.82
N GLU A 112 -24.66 2.46 -13.18
CA GLU A 112 -24.47 3.90 -12.95
C GLU A 112 -24.29 4.20 -11.46
N SER A 113 -25.02 3.51 -10.58
CA SER A 113 -24.94 3.66 -9.13
C SER A 113 -23.53 3.46 -8.57
N TYR A 114 -22.74 2.57 -9.18
CA TYR A 114 -21.35 2.39 -8.81
C TYR A 114 -20.50 3.61 -9.15
N ILE A 115 -20.65 4.19 -10.35
CA ILE A 115 -19.94 5.41 -10.76
C ILE A 115 -20.36 6.58 -9.88
N GLU A 116 -21.66 6.72 -9.59
CA GLU A 116 -22.16 7.74 -8.68
C GLU A 116 -21.55 7.64 -7.29
N SER A 117 -21.36 6.42 -6.77
CA SER A 117 -20.72 6.21 -5.46
C SER A 117 -19.26 6.71 -5.42
N ILE A 118 -18.52 6.55 -6.51
CA ILE A 118 -17.17 7.08 -6.68
C ILE A 118 -17.18 8.62 -6.70
N VAL A 119 -18.08 9.22 -7.49
CA VAL A 119 -18.22 10.68 -7.59
C VAL A 119 -18.59 11.28 -6.24
N GLN A 120 -19.58 10.69 -5.56
CA GLN A 120 -20.04 11.13 -4.25
C GLN A 120 -18.90 11.04 -3.20
N TRP A 121 -18.18 9.92 -3.12
CA TRP A 121 -17.05 9.75 -2.19
C TRP A 121 -15.99 10.83 -2.38
N ASN A 122 -15.56 11.07 -3.64
CA ASN A 122 -14.56 12.10 -3.93
C ASN A 122 -15.05 13.51 -3.58
N SER A 123 -16.31 13.81 -3.86
CA SER A 123 -16.90 15.12 -3.57
C SER A 123 -17.03 15.37 -2.06
N GLU A 124 -17.63 14.42 -1.34
CA GLU A 124 -17.90 14.58 0.10
C GLU A 124 -16.65 14.51 0.95
N ARG A 125 -15.70 13.63 0.59
CA ARG A 125 -14.49 13.37 1.39
C ARG A 125 -13.35 14.32 1.06
N HIS A 126 -13.20 14.69 -0.20
CA HIS A 126 -12.04 15.43 -0.70
C HIS A 126 -12.39 16.76 -1.38
N GLY A 127 -13.68 17.11 -1.49
CA GLY A 127 -14.11 18.29 -2.24
C GLY A 127 -13.79 18.24 -3.74
N LEU A 128 -13.48 17.04 -4.27
CA LEU A 128 -13.10 16.84 -5.65
C LEU A 128 -14.32 16.47 -6.51
N THR A 129 -14.65 17.34 -7.47
CA THR A 129 -15.67 17.03 -8.48
C THR A 129 -15.03 16.25 -9.63
N VAL A 130 -15.47 15.01 -9.84
CA VAL A 130 -15.04 14.16 -10.96
C VAL A 130 -16.19 14.01 -11.94
N ASP A 131 -15.95 14.27 -13.22
CA ASP A 131 -16.94 14.01 -14.28
C ASP A 131 -17.13 12.48 -14.43
N PRO A 132 -18.35 11.94 -14.20
CA PRO A 132 -18.62 10.51 -14.33
C PRO A 132 -18.17 9.89 -15.67
N ALA A 133 -18.23 10.65 -16.76
CA ALA A 133 -17.84 10.19 -18.09
C ALA A 133 -16.32 9.92 -18.21
N THR A 134 -15.52 10.57 -17.37
CA THR A 134 -14.06 10.41 -17.38
C THR A 134 -13.58 9.23 -16.55
N ILE A 135 -14.43 8.65 -15.71
CA ILE A 135 -14.06 7.54 -14.84
C ILE A 135 -13.92 6.25 -15.64
N LYS A 136 -12.78 5.59 -15.51
CA LYS A 136 -12.50 4.26 -16.06
C LYS A 136 -12.21 3.30 -14.91
N ILE A 137 -12.83 2.11 -14.95
CA ILE A 137 -12.64 1.08 -13.92
C ILE A 137 -11.37 0.30 -14.13
N SER A 138 -10.84 -0.26 -13.05
CA SER A 138 -9.65 -1.10 -13.07
C SER A 138 -9.66 -2.14 -11.96
N SER A 139 -8.82 -3.17 -12.09
CA SER A 139 -8.65 -4.25 -11.11
C SER A 139 -7.66 -3.92 -9.97
N GLY A 140 -7.12 -2.72 -9.94
CA GLY A 140 -6.12 -2.22 -8.98
C GLY A 140 -5.38 -1.04 -9.60
N VAL A 141 -4.53 -0.33 -8.84
CA VAL A 141 -3.82 0.85 -9.34
C VAL A 141 -2.65 0.48 -10.27
N HIS A 142 -2.00 -0.66 -10.08
CA HIS A 142 -0.88 -1.10 -10.92
C HIS A 142 -1.26 -1.23 -12.41
N THR A 143 -2.42 -1.81 -12.71
CA THR A 143 -2.82 -2.05 -14.11
C THR A 143 -3.03 -0.78 -14.91
N PRO A 144 -3.73 0.27 -14.43
CA PRO A 144 -3.83 1.53 -15.15
C PRO A 144 -2.52 2.33 -15.11
N LEU A 145 -1.68 2.18 -14.09
CA LEU A 145 -0.36 2.80 -14.04
C LEU A 145 0.55 2.25 -15.16
N ILE A 146 0.63 0.92 -15.31
CA ILE A 146 1.37 0.27 -16.40
C ILE A 146 0.79 0.70 -17.77
N ALA A 147 -0.54 0.77 -17.89
CA ALA A 147 -1.18 1.21 -19.13
C ALA A 147 -0.85 2.69 -19.44
N ALA A 148 -0.87 3.56 -18.44
CA ALA A 148 -0.51 4.97 -18.59
C ALA A 148 0.97 5.12 -19.00
N LEU A 149 1.88 4.39 -18.36
CA LEU A 149 3.29 4.35 -18.75
C LEU A 149 3.46 3.89 -20.21
N ASN A 150 2.79 2.81 -20.62
CA ASN A 150 2.83 2.35 -22.02
C ASN A 150 2.18 3.33 -23.01
N ALA A 151 1.24 4.16 -22.56
CA ALA A 151 0.60 5.18 -23.40
C ALA A 151 1.47 6.42 -23.61
N VAL A 152 2.30 6.79 -22.63
CA VAL A 152 3.06 8.04 -22.65
C VAL A 152 4.57 7.83 -22.87
N CYS A 153 5.11 6.70 -22.44
CA CYS A 153 6.52 6.36 -22.54
C CYS A 153 6.82 5.44 -23.72
N LYS A 154 8.06 5.46 -24.19
CA LYS A 154 8.62 4.44 -25.09
C LYS A 154 9.50 3.49 -24.27
N PRO A 155 9.68 2.22 -24.69
CA PRO A 155 10.63 1.33 -24.06
C PRO A 155 12.02 1.95 -23.95
N GLY A 156 12.66 1.83 -22.77
CA GLY A 156 13.97 2.39 -22.48
C GLY A 156 13.97 3.88 -22.13
N THR A 157 12.82 4.54 -22.06
CA THR A 157 12.72 5.92 -21.58
C THR A 157 12.53 5.97 -20.07
N LYS A 158 12.80 7.12 -19.47
CA LYS A 158 12.86 7.30 -18.03
C LYS A 158 11.53 7.74 -17.43
N VAL A 159 11.30 7.28 -16.20
CA VAL A 159 10.18 7.69 -15.34
C VAL A 159 10.74 8.24 -14.04
N LEU A 160 10.37 9.47 -13.73
CA LEU A 160 10.81 10.16 -12.52
C LEU A 160 10.05 9.66 -11.29
N LEU A 161 10.77 9.45 -10.20
CA LEU A 161 10.25 9.04 -8.89
C LEU A 161 10.88 9.92 -7.80
N ASN A 162 10.09 10.39 -6.84
CA ASN A 162 10.62 10.94 -5.59
C ASN A 162 10.87 9.79 -4.61
N THR A 163 12.13 9.51 -4.31
CA THR A 163 12.50 8.37 -3.45
C THR A 163 12.94 8.81 -2.04
N PRO A 164 12.70 7.99 -1.00
CA PRO A 164 12.11 6.65 -1.01
C PRO A 164 10.63 6.64 -1.46
N THR A 165 10.26 5.66 -2.28
CA THR A 165 8.90 5.55 -2.81
C THR A 165 8.37 4.11 -2.78
N TYR A 166 7.09 3.93 -3.12
CA TYR A 166 6.45 2.63 -3.09
C TYR A 166 7.18 1.62 -3.98
N ASN A 167 7.60 0.52 -3.37
CA ASN A 167 8.40 -0.52 -4.03
C ASN A 167 7.69 -1.21 -5.21
N GLY A 168 6.35 -1.17 -5.26
CA GLY A 168 5.57 -1.70 -6.38
C GLY A 168 5.82 -0.94 -7.69
N PHE A 169 6.18 0.34 -7.65
CA PHE A 169 6.48 1.13 -8.85
C PHE A 169 7.63 0.55 -9.66
N TYR A 170 8.65 0.00 -9.03
CA TYR A 170 9.77 -0.65 -9.74
C TYR A 170 9.31 -1.85 -10.57
N GLY A 171 8.30 -2.61 -10.08
CA GLY A 171 7.62 -3.63 -10.86
C GLY A 171 6.85 -3.07 -12.05
N ASP A 172 6.13 -1.96 -11.86
CA ASP A 172 5.36 -1.30 -12.90
C ASP A 172 6.28 -0.75 -14.02
N LEU A 173 7.44 -0.18 -13.65
CA LEU A 173 8.47 0.25 -14.60
C LEU A 173 9.05 -0.94 -15.39
N HIS A 174 9.30 -2.07 -14.74
CA HIS A 174 9.74 -3.29 -15.41
C HIS A 174 8.70 -3.77 -16.45
N TRP A 175 7.42 -3.84 -16.06
CA TRP A 175 6.35 -4.28 -16.96
C TRP A 175 6.08 -3.31 -18.11
N SER A 176 6.28 -2.01 -17.90
CA SER A 176 6.19 -1.00 -18.96
C SER A 176 7.49 -0.86 -19.77
N ARG A 177 8.55 -1.57 -19.42
CA ARG A 177 9.86 -1.51 -20.05
C ARG A 177 10.47 -0.13 -20.04
N THR A 178 10.24 0.62 -18.97
CA THR A 178 10.80 1.94 -18.71
C THR A 178 11.93 1.87 -17.70
N GLU A 179 12.73 2.92 -17.61
CA GLU A 179 13.87 3.00 -16.71
C GLU A 179 13.57 3.91 -15.51
N ILE A 180 14.20 3.58 -14.40
CA ILE A 180 14.10 4.34 -13.15
C ILE A 180 14.89 5.64 -13.30
N ASN A 181 14.33 6.76 -12.81
CA ASN A 181 14.98 8.04 -12.68
C ASN A 181 14.66 8.61 -11.29
N ASP A 182 15.48 8.25 -10.32
CA ASP A 182 15.26 8.60 -8.91
C ASP A 182 15.68 10.05 -8.63
N SER A 183 14.80 10.82 -8.01
CA SER A 183 15.12 12.07 -7.32
C SER A 183 14.96 11.82 -5.82
N GLU A 184 16.09 11.79 -5.10
CA GLU A 184 16.09 11.50 -3.68
C GLU A 184 15.57 12.70 -2.88
N MET A 185 14.59 12.45 -2.02
CA MET A 185 14.11 13.45 -1.06
C MET A 185 15.12 13.59 0.08
N TYR A 186 15.30 14.79 0.57
CA TYR A 186 16.08 15.00 1.81
C TYR A 186 15.17 15.06 3.03
N LYS A 187 15.71 14.67 4.17
CA LYS A 187 15.06 14.70 5.48
C LYS A 187 15.61 15.88 6.29
N ASP A 188 14.72 16.74 6.80
CA ASP A 188 15.12 17.82 7.69
C ASP A 188 15.41 17.33 9.13
N ASP A 189 15.84 18.28 10.00
CA ASP A 189 16.18 17.97 11.40
C ASP A 189 14.98 17.46 12.22
N ASP A 190 13.75 17.78 11.82
CA ASP A 190 12.51 17.30 12.41
C ASP A 190 12.09 15.92 11.89
N GLY A 191 12.80 15.37 10.90
CA GLY A 191 12.54 14.09 10.29
C GLY A 191 11.47 14.12 9.20
N VAL A 192 11.12 15.29 8.69
CA VAL A 192 10.17 15.48 7.59
C VAL A 192 10.90 15.40 6.25
N TYR A 193 10.31 14.75 5.27
CA TYR A 193 10.88 14.63 3.93
C TYR A 193 10.43 15.76 3.02
N HIS A 194 11.39 16.30 2.27
CA HIS A 194 11.21 17.38 1.33
C HIS A 194 11.80 17.03 -0.04
N ILE A 195 11.29 17.67 -1.09
CA ILE A 195 11.81 17.51 -2.44
C ILE A 195 13.07 18.38 -2.59
N ASP A 196 14.14 17.80 -3.12
CA ASP A 196 15.24 18.55 -3.70
C ASP A 196 14.80 19.06 -5.08
N TRP A 197 14.37 20.30 -5.14
CA TRP A 197 13.81 20.90 -6.34
C TRP A 197 14.81 21.04 -7.48
N ASP A 198 16.07 21.24 -7.17
CA ASP A 198 17.13 21.37 -8.17
C ASP A 198 17.42 20.01 -8.82
N ASP A 199 17.52 18.94 -8.01
CA ASP A 199 17.66 17.58 -8.52
C ASP A 199 16.38 17.14 -9.27
N PHE A 200 15.21 17.42 -8.72
CA PHE A 200 13.93 17.08 -9.34
C PHE A 200 13.79 17.69 -10.76
N GLU A 201 14.11 18.99 -10.94
CA GLU A 201 14.10 19.60 -12.26
C GLU A 201 15.21 19.06 -13.17
N ALA A 202 16.41 18.82 -12.64
CA ALA A 202 17.55 18.31 -13.39
C ALA A 202 17.32 16.88 -13.92
N ARG A 203 16.53 16.06 -13.21
CA ARG A 203 16.15 14.70 -13.64
C ARG A 203 15.18 14.69 -14.82
N MET A 204 14.49 15.78 -15.11
CA MET A 204 13.58 15.89 -16.27
C MET A 204 14.35 16.17 -17.55
N THR A 205 15.07 15.15 -18.02
CA THR A 205 15.82 15.14 -19.29
C THR A 205 14.91 14.84 -20.49
N PRO A 206 15.34 15.07 -21.76
CA PRO A 206 14.50 14.82 -22.94
C PRO A 206 13.98 13.39 -23.10
N ASP A 207 14.55 12.42 -22.39
CA ASP A 207 14.12 11.02 -22.34
C ASP A 207 13.26 10.68 -21.11
N THR A 208 12.89 11.68 -20.29
CA THR A 208 11.94 11.53 -19.15
C THR A 208 10.54 11.89 -19.62
N TYR A 209 9.59 10.94 -19.59
CA TYR A 209 8.25 11.13 -20.16
C TYR A 209 7.14 11.11 -19.11
N ALA A 210 7.36 10.53 -17.95
CA ALA A 210 6.38 10.47 -16.87
C ALA A 210 7.03 10.73 -15.51
N PHE A 211 6.23 11.25 -14.59
CA PHE A 211 6.50 11.34 -13.16
C PHE A 211 5.41 10.58 -12.42
N ILE A 212 5.78 9.63 -11.57
CA ILE A 212 4.81 8.95 -10.69
C ILE A 212 4.79 9.70 -9.36
N LEU A 213 3.68 10.38 -9.11
CA LEU A 213 3.38 11.06 -7.86
C LEU A 213 2.67 10.08 -6.91
N CYS A 214 3.25 9.81 -5.74
CA CYS A 214 2.59 9.09 -4.65
C CYS A 214 2.03 10.11 -3.64
N ASN A 215 0.71 10.18 -3.48
CA ASN A 215 0.07 11.23 -2.66
C ASN A 215 -1.12 10.69 -1.84
N PRO A 216 -0.99 10.47 -0.53
CA PRO A 216 0.19 10.62 0.34
C PRO A 216 1.36 9.71 -0.03
N GLN A 217 2.59 10.14 0.30
CA GLN A 217 3.81 9.40 -0.01
C GLN A 217 3.94 8.13 0.84
N ASN A 218 4.18 7.01 0.20
CA ASN A 218 4.55 5.74 0.81
C ASN A 218 6.01 5.43 0.41
N PRO A 219 6.95 5.23 1.34
CA PRO A 219 6.74 4.85 2.74
C PRO A 219 6.81 6.00 3.76
N THR A 220 7.24 7.19 3.40
CA THR A 220 7.60 8.28 4.31
C THR A 220 6.39 8.92 5.01
N GLY A 221 5.19 8.77 4.43
CA GLY A 221 3.93 9.23 5.02
C GLY A 221 3.71 10.74 4.95
N ASN A 222 4.53 11.48 4.21
CA ASN A 222 4.31 12.92 4.04
C ASN A 222 3.16 13.22 3.08
N MET A 223 2.52 14.36 3.31
CA MET A 223 1.48 14.95 2.46
C MET A 223 2.10 16.10 1.66
N TRP A 224 1.72 16.21 0.40
CA TRP A 224 2.18 17.31 -0.44
C TRP A 224 1.25 18.51 -0.30
N SER A 225 1.83 19.69 -0.09
CA SER A 225 1.07 20.95 -0.10
C SER A 225 0.56 21.30 -1.50
N GLU A 226 -0.44 22.18 -1.58
CA GLU A 226 -0.90 22.70 -2.89
C GLU A 226 0.26 23.38 -3.65
N GLU A 227 1.14 24.07 -2.92
CA GLU A 227 2.32 24.73 -3.48
C GLU A 227 3.30 23.72 -4.09
N ASP A 228 3.59 22.63 -3.36
CA ASP A 228 4.46 21.55 -3.86
C ASP A 228 3.87 20.88 -5.10
N LEU A 229 2.56 20.55 -5.05
CA LEU A 229 1.86 19.92 -6.17
C LEU A 229 1.81 20.82 -7.40
N MET A 230 1.57 22.12 -7.21
CA MET A 230 1.62 23.11 -8.29
C MET A 230 3.01 23.18 -8.91
N LYS A 231 4.06 23.26 -8.10
CA LYS A 231 5.44 23.33 -8.56
C LYS A 231 5.87 22.06 -9.30
N MET A 232 5.50 20.87 -8.79
CA MET A 232 5.69 19.60 -9.51
C MET A 232 4.99 19.65 -10.88
N GLY A 233 3.73 20.05 -10.88
CA GLY A 233 2.91 20.14 -12.09
C GLY A 233 3.45 21.13 -13.12
N GLU A 234 3.88 22.32 -12.70
CA GLU A 234 4.48 23.35 -13.57
C GLU A 234 5.77 22.85 -14.22
N LEU A 235 6.67 22.24 -13.45
CA LEU A 235 7.92 21.68 -13.96
C LEU A 235 7.65 20.53 -14.93
N CYS A 236 6.73 19.63 -14.60
CA CYS A 236 6.34 18.53 -15.47
C CYS A 236 5.73 19.05 -16.79
N LEU A 237 4.79 19.99 -16.72
CA LEU A 237 4.17 20.59 -17.90
C LEU A 237 5.19 21.29 -18.80
N LYS A 238 6.09 22.12 -18.21
CA LYS A 238 7.18 22.82 -18.91
C LYS A 238 8.12 21.86 -19.64
N LYS A 239 8.37 20.69 -19.09
CA LYS A 239 9.31 19.69 -19.63
C LYS A 239 8.60 18.62 -20.49
N GLY A 240 7.27 18.64 -20.61
CA GLY A 240 6.50 17.66 -21.36
C GLY A 240 6.43 16.28 -20.68
N VAL A 241 6.54 16.24 -19.34
CA VAL A 241 6.46 15.05 -18.49
C VAL A 241 5.04 14.92 -18.00
N VAL A 242 4.40 13.75 -18.17
CA VAL A 242 3.03 13.49 -17.71
C VAL A 242 3.05 13.08 -16.25
N VAL A 243 2.14 13.65 -15.43
CA VAL A 243 1.99 13.25 -14.03
C VAL A 243 1.03 12.07 -13.89
N LEU A 244 1.50 10.98 -13.28
CA LEU A 244 0.72 9.80 -12.94
C LEU A 244 0.52 9.77 -11.43
N ALA A 245 -0.63 10.28 -10.97
CA ALA A 245 -0.90 10.44 -9.53
C ALA A 245 -1.50 9.17 -8.94
N ASP A 246 -0.70 8.42 -8.18
CA ASP A 246 -1.18 7.35 -7.31
C ASP A 246 -1.65 7.94 -5.98
N GLU A 247 -2.96 8.04 -5.84
CA GLU A 247 -3.62 8.61 -4.66
C GLU A 247 -4.35 7.53 -3.84
N ILE A 248 -3.87 6.28 -3.89
CA ILE A 248 -4.51 5.14 -3.22
C ILE A 248 -4.61 5.27 -1.69
N HIS A 249 -3.76 6.10 -1.08
CA HIS A 249 -3.74 6.36 0.37
C HIS A 249 -4.50 7.63 0.79
N CYS A 250 -5.15 8.33 -0.13
CA CYS A 250 -5.73 9.67 0.05
C CYS A 250 -6.74 9.81 1.21
N ASP A 251 -7.37 8.71 1.64
CA ASP A 251 -8.35 8.74 2.73
C ASP A 251 -7.70 8.75 4.12
N PHE A 252 -6.43 8.30 4.24
CA PHE A 252 -5.71 8.31 5.50
C PHE A 252 -4.98 9.61 5.71
N VAL A 253 -5.70 10.59 6.24
CA VAL A 253 -5.20 11.93 6.55
C VAL A 253 -5.17 12.09 8.07
N MET A 254 -3.98 12.23 8.65
CA MET A 254 -3.83 12.34 10.11
C MET A 254 -4.35 13.68 10.61
N LYS A 255 -4.73 13.73 11.87
CA LYS A 255 -5.32 14.90 12.50
C LYS A 255 -4.45 16.15 12.32
N GLY A 256 -5.04 17.21 11.81
CA GLY A 256 -4.36 18.49 11.56
C GLY A 256 -3.67 18.57 10.18
N GLN A 257 -3.66 17.49 9.41
CA GLN A 257 -3.14 17.46 8.05
C GLN A 257 -4.24 17.69 7.01
N LYS A 258 -3.84 18.01 5.79
CA LYS A 258 -4.75 18.22 4.66
C LYS A 258 -4.23 17.48 3.44
N TYR A 259 -5.05 16.62 2.88
CA TYR A 259 -4.82 16.06 1.56
C TYR A 259 -5.33 17.00 0.48
N VAL A 260 -4.53 17.21 -0.56
CA VAL A 260 -4.90 17.97 -1.75
C VAL A 260 -4.87 17.02 -2.94
N PRO A 261 -6.03 16.72 -3.56
CA PRO A 261 -6.05 15.93 -4.80
C PRO A 261 -5.30 16.65 -5.91
N PHE A 262 -4.45 15.97 -6.67
CA PHE A 262 -3.75 16.60 -7.81
C PHE A 262 -4.74 17.15 -8.85
N ALA A 263 -5.85 16.44 -9.06
CA ALA A 263 -6.91 16.85 -9.97
C ALA A 263 -7.74 18.06 -9.50
N SER A 264 -7.53 18.56 -8.27
CA SER A 264 -8.20 19.78 -7.75
C SER A 264 -7.34 21.04 -7.86
N LEU A 265 -6.15 20.96 -8.41
CA LEU A 265 -5.28 22.12 -8.57
C LEU A 265 -5.92 23.19 -9.46
N PRO A 266 -5.66 24.48 -9.20
CA PRO A 266 -6.34 25.57 -9.88
C PRO A 266 -5.95 25.74 -11.35
N ASP A 267 -4.75 25.30 -11.76
CA ASP A 267 -4.29 25.40 -13.14
C ASP A 267 -4.76 24.19 -13.96
N LYS A 268 -5.70 24.47 -14.87
CA LYS A 268 -6.26 23.44 -15.75
C LYS A 268 -5.22 22.77 -16.64
N ALA A 269 -4.20 23.48 -17.11
CA ALA A 269 -3.18 22.89 -17.99
C ALA A 269 -2.32 21.87 -17.24
N ILE A 270 -2.05 22.11 -15.96
CA ILE A 270 -1.36 21.16 -15.07
C ILE A 270 -2.22 19.93 -14.86
N VAL A 271 -3.51 20.12 -14.53
CA VAL A 271 -4.44 19.00 -14.29
C VAL A 271 -4.66 18.19 -15.58
N ASP A 272 -4.80 18.84 -16.73
CA ASP A 272 -4.94 18.15 -18.03
C ASP A 272 -3.68 17.34 -18.41
N ASN A 273 -2.51 17.63 -17.83
CA ASN A 273 -1.29 16.88 -18.01
C ASN A 273 -1.14 15.72 -16.98
N SER A 274 -2.25 15.21 -16.47
CA SER A 274 -2.21 14.16 -15.45
C SER A 274 -3.25 13.06 -15.63
N VAL A 275 -2.96 11.91 -15.00
CA VAL A 275 -3.91 10.80 -14.78
C VAL A 275 -3.91 10.49 -13.29
N THR A 276 -5.09 10.53 -12.66
CA THR A 276 -5.25 10.20 -11.24
C THR A 276 -5.80 8.79 -11.08
N MET A 277 -5.22 8.02 -10.15
CA MET A 277 -5.55 6.63 -9.87
C MET A 277 -5.92 6.46 -8.40
N LYS A 278 -7.06 5.82 -8.13
CA LYS A 278 -7.57 5.59 -6.77
C LYS A 278 -8.19 4.20 -6.63
N ALA A 279 -8.28 3.71 -5.39
CA ALA A 279 -8.90 2.41 -5.10
C ALA A 279 -9.38 2.33 -3.65
N ILE A 280 -10.35 1.47 -3.39
CA ILE A 280 -10.80 1.11 -2.03
C ILE A 280 -9.81 0.19 -1.29
N SER A 281 -8.77 -0.27 -1.98
CA SER A 281 -7.85 -1.31 -1.49
C SER A 281 -7.22 -0.98 -0.14
N LYS A 282 -6.94 0.31 0.10
CA LYS A 282 -6.33 0.78 1.35
C LYS A 282 -7.39 1.25 2.34
N THR A 283 -8.34 2.06 1.90
CA THR A 283 -9.39 2.64 2.75
C THR A 283 -10.18 1.61 3.54
N PHE A 284 -10.55 0.50 2.88
CA PHE A 284 -11.36 -0.56 3.49
C PHE A 284 -10.64 -1.92 3.54
N SER A 285 -9.32 -1.97 3.32
CA SER A 285 -8.54 -3.22 3.29
C SER A 285 -9.07 -4.27 2.29
N LEU A 286 -9.50 -3.83 1.11
CA LEU A 286 -10.16 -4.64 0.09
C LEU A 286 -9.27 -4.94 -1.14
N ALA A 287 -7.95 -5.07 -0.94
CA ALA A 287 -7.00 -5.29 -2.05
C ALA A 287 -7.33 -6.55 -2.87
N SER A 288 -7.84 -7.61 -2.23
CA SER A 288 -8.23 -8.86 -2.90
C SER A 288 -9.50 -8.72 -3.74
N MET A 289 -10.33 -7.71 -3.52
CA MET A 289 -11.55 -7.46 -4.29
C MET A 289 -11.29 -6.88 -5.67
N LYS A 290 -10.06 -6.45 -5.95
CA LYS A 290 -9.65 -5.99 -7.28
C LYS A 290 -10.59 -4.95 -7.89
N SER A 291 -10.85 -3.86 -7.13
CA SER A 291 -11.67 -2.73 -7.55
C SER A 291 -10.91 -1.42 -7.39
N ALA A 292 -10.73 -0.73 -8.49
CA ALA A 292 -10.05 0.56 -8.60
C ALA A 292 -10.61 1.37 -9.77
N TYR A 293 -10.23 2.62 -9.85
CA TYR A 293 -10.59 3.49 -10.97
C TYR A 293 -9.48 4.51 -11.24
N TYR A 294 -9.53 5.06 -12.44
CA TYR A 294 -8.66 6.15 -12.86
C TYR A 294 -9.44 7.15 -13.72
N PHE A 295 -8.96 8.36 -13.79
CA PHE A 295 -9.58 9.43 -14.58
C PHE A 295 -8.55 10.49 -14.99
N SER A 296 -8.90 11.27 -16.00
CA SER A 296 -8.17 12.46 -16.43
C SER A 296 -9.16 13.46 -17.00
N THR A 297 -8.93 14.75 -16.80
CA THR A 297 -9.70 15.83 -17.46
C THR A 297 -9.32 16.02 -18.93
N ASN A 298 -8.20 15.45 -19.37
CA ASN A 298 -7.75 15.42 -20.76
C ASN A 298 -8.27 14.15 -21.44
N SER A 299 -9.33 14.28 -22.24
CA SER A 299 -9.94 13.16 -22.95
C SER A 299 -8.97 12.43 -23.88
N ALA A 300 -8.10 13.14 -24.59
CA ALA A 300 -7.14 12.53 -25.51
C ALA A 300 -6.07 11.70 -24.75
N LEU A 301 -5.62 12.16 -23.60
CA LEU A 301 -4.71 11.40 -22.74
C LEU A 301 -5.44 10.18 -22.16
N LEU A 302 -6.65 10.37 -21.66
CA LEU A 302 -7.48 9.30 -21.09
C LEU A 302 -7.76 8.20 -22.12
N ASP A 303 -8.11 8.55 -23.36
CA ASP A 303 -8.35 7.60 -24.45
C ASP A 303 -7.10 6.80 -24.80
N ARG A 304 -5.91 7.44 -24.81
CA ARG A 304 -4.64 6.73 -25.04
C ARG A 304 -4.37 5.72 -23.92
N VAL A 305 -4.58 6.09 -22.66
CA VAL A 305 -4.41 5.18 -21.51
C VAL A 305 -5.43 4.06 -21.58
N ASN A 306 -6.70 4.36 -21.84
CA ASN A 306 -7.76 3.37 -21.94
C ASN A 306 -7.56 2.39 -23.10
N TYR A 307 -6.93 2.82 -24.20
CA TYR A 307 -6.56 1.94 -25.30
C TYR A 307 -5.51 0.89 -24.89
N MET A 308 -4.59 1.27 -24.01
CA MET A 308 -3.55 0.38 -23.46
C MET A 308 -4.03 -0.45 -22.27
N HIS A 309 -5.21 -0.12 -21.72
CA HIS A 309 -5.75 -0.72 -20.51
C HIS A 309 -6.95 -1.62 -20.86
N ARG A 310 -6.94 -2.82 -20.27
CA ARG A 310 -8.12 -3.67 -20.28
C ARG A 310 -8.39 -4.17 -18.86
N ALA A 311 -9.57 -3.87 -18.35
CA ALA A 311 -10.08 -4.48 -17.13
C ALA A 311 -11.49 -5.04 -17.39
N ASP A 312 -11.71 -6.25 -16.92
CA ASP A 312 -13.04 -6.85 -16.88
C ASP A 312 -13.69 -6.53 -15.52
N ILE A 313 -15.02 -6.47 -15.51
CA ILE A 313 -15.81 -6.25 -14.32
C ILE A 313 -15.65 -7.42 -13.35
N ASN A 314 -15.30 -7.12 -12.12
CA ASN A 314 -15.36 -8.07 -11.01
C ASN A 314 -16.60 -7.78 -10.17
N SER A 315 -17.64 -8.61 -10.33
CA SER A 315 -18.93 -8.45 -9.65
C SER A 315 -18.82 -8.22 -8.15
N LEU A 316 -18.01 -9.04 -7.45
CA LEU A 316 -17.84 -8.91 -6.01
C LEU A 316 -17.05 -7.65 -5.64
N GLY A 317 -16.07 -7.26 -6.47
CA GLY A 317 -15.30 -6.05 -6.28
C GLY A 317 -16.16 -4.79 -6.40
N ILE A 318 -17.05 -4.73 -7.40
CA ILE A 318 -17.99 -3.61 -7.59
C ILE A 318 -18.97 -3.52 -6.42
N VAL A 319 -19.60 -4.64 -6.05
CA VAL A 319 -20.54 -4.68 -4.92
C VAL A 319 -19.87 -4.26 -3.62
N ALA A 320 -18.65 -4.74 -3.36
CA ALA A 320 -17.90 -4.37 -2.17
C ALA A 320 -17.52 -2.88 -2.16
N ASN A 321 -17.12 -2.33 -3.32
CA ASN A 321 -16.74 -0.93 -3.45
C ASN A 321 -17.95 0.00 -3.27
N GLU A 322 -19.06 -0.27 -3.97
CA GLU A 322 -20.26 0.55 -3.84
C GLU A 322 -20.79 0.53 -2.40
N ALA A 323 -20.85 -0.65 -1.77
CA ALA A 323 -21.26 -0.78 -0.38
C ALA A 323 -20.31 -0.04 0.59
N ALA A 324 -18.99 -0.08 0.33
CA ALA A 324 -18.00 0.63 1.11
C ALA A 324 -18.22 2.15 1.06
N TYR A 325 -18.34 2.71 -0.13
CA TYR A 325 -18.48 4.15 -0.32
C TYR A 325 -19.84 4.68 0.15
N ARG A 326 -20.94 3.94 -0.09
CA ARG A 326 -22.29 4.39 0.30
C ARG A 326 -22.61 4.14 1.76
N HIS A 327 -22.11 3.06 2.36
CA HIS A 327 -22.57 2.56 3.66
C HIS A 327 -21.44 2.24 4.64
N GLY A 328 -20.17 2.37 4.21
CA GLY A 328 -19.01 2.13 5.06
C GLY A 328 -18.47 3.37 5.78
N VAL A 329 -19.07 4.53 5.58
CA VAL A 329 -18.62 5.84 6.10
C VAL A 329 -18.43 5.80 7.62
N ASP A 330 -19.43 5.34 8.37
CA ASP A 330 -19.37 5.29 9.84
C ASP A 330 -18.23 4.40 10.34
N TRP A 331 -17.95 3.27 9.67
CA TRP A 331 -16.82 2.41 10.01
C TRP A 331 -15.49 3.12 9.78
N PHE A 332 -15.33 3.78 8.65
CA PHE A 332 -14.09 4.47 8.32
C PHE A 332 -13.86 5.72 9.19
N ASP A 333 -14.94 6.47 9.51
CA ASP A 333 -14.87 7.65 10.39
C ASP A 333 -14.51 7.30 11.84
N GLN A 334 -14.75 6.05 12.27
CA GLN A 334 -14.25 5.54 13.55
C GLN A 334 -12.85 4.96 13.43
N LEU A 335 -12.48 4.38 12.28
CA LEU A 335 -11.15 3.81 12.04
C LEU A 335 -10.07 4.90 11.94
N LEU A 336 -10.33 5.98 11.20
CA LEU A 336 -9.32 7.00 10.93
C LEU A 336 -8.75 7.63 12.20
N PRO A 337 -9.55 8.05 13.22
CA PRO A 337 -9.02 8.49 14.50
C PRO A 337 -8.25 7.41 15.25
N TYR A 338 -8.64 6.13 15.14
CA TYR A 338 -7.91 5.04 15.75
C TYR A 338 -6.52 4.86 15.13
N ILE A 339 -6.40 4.98 13.81
CA ILE A 339 -5.10 4.98 13.10
C ILE A 339 -4.25 6.18 13.50
N ASP A 340 -4.84 7.38 13.60
CA ASP A 340 -4.13 8.57 14.07
C ASP A 340 -3.55 8.38 15.48
N GLU A 341 -4.33 7.78 16.38
CA GLU A 341 -3.87 7.44 17.73
C GLU A 341 -2.85 6.30 17.75
N ASN A 342 -2.88 5.37 16.79
CA ASN A 342 -1.83 4.37 16.63
C ASN A 342 -0.48 5.01 16.25
N HIS A 343 -0.49 6.03 15.39
CA HIS A 343 0.71 6.82 15.10
C HIS A 343 1.23 7.57 16.32
N ASN A 344 0.34 8.25 17.08
CA ASN A 344 0.72 8.95 18.33
C ASN A 344 1.33 7.97 19.34
N PHE A 345 0.66 6.82 19.53
CA PHE A 345 1.14 5.78 20.43
C PHE A 345 2.52 5.25 19.99
N ALA A 346 2.67 4.91 18.71
CA ALA A 346 3.92 4.36 18.19
C ALA A 346 5.07 5.36 18.34
N GLU A 347 4.87 6.66 18.03
CA GLU A 347 5.88 7.70 18.16
C GLU A 347 6.34 7.85 19.63
N ALA A 348 5.39 7.95 20.56
CA ALA A 348 5.70 8.09 21.98
C ALA A 348 6.37 6.86 22.56
N TYR A 349 5.86 5.66 22.20
CA TYR A 349 6.32 4.40 22.79
C TYR A 349 7.67 3.95 22.21
N ILE A 350 7.93 4.19 20.93
CA ILE A 350 9.25 4.00 20.32
C ILE A 350 10.27 4.91 20.97
N LYS A 351 9.96 6.20 21.14
CA LYS A 351 10.85 7.16 21.82
C LYS A 351 11.18 6.75 23.26
N GLU A 352 10.23 6.13 23.98
CA GLU A 352 10.42 5.64 25.34
C GLU A 352 11.25 4.36 25.40
N LYS A 353 10.95 3.38 24.54
CA LYS A 353 11.43 2.01 24.65
C LYS A 353 12.64 1.68 23.76
N LEU A 354 12.80 2.38 22.64
CA LEU A 354 13.75 2.04 21.57
C LEU A 354 14.67 3.22 21.24
N PRO A 355 15.68 3.53 22.09
CA PRO A 355 16.54 4.70 21.89
C PRO A 355 17.36 4.67 20.60
N LEU A 356 17.54 3.47 19.99
CA LEU A 356 18.24 3.28 18.71
C LEU A 356 17.31 3.38 17.49
N VAL A 357 16.00 3.56 17.68
CA VAL A 357 15.02 3.67 16.60
C VAL A 357 14.43 5.07 16.60
N LYS A 358 14.42 5.73 15.42
CA LYS A 358 13.76 7.03 15.28
C LYS A 358 12.49 6.85 14.44
N TYR A 359 11.44 7.48 14.90
CA TYR A 359 10.18 7.55 14.18
C TYR A 359 9.56 8.93 14.36
N LYS A 360 9.12 9.52 13.27
CA LYS A 360 8.29 10.73 13.23
C LYS A 360 6.89 10.35 12.78
N LYS A 361 5.87 10.80 13.50
CA LYS A 361 4.46 10.57 13.12
C LYS A 361 4.23 10.96 11.66
N ALA A 362 3.71 10.03 10.88
CA ALA A 362 3.34 10.28 9.49
C ALA A 362 2.18 11.29 9.39
N GLN A 363 2.17 12.09 8.33
CA GLN A 363 1.08 13.02 8.03
C GLN A 363 -0.11 12.32 7.36
N GLY A 364 0.16 11.23 6.63
CA GLY A 364 -0.83 10.39 5.96
C GLY A 364 -0.42 8.93 5.97
N THR A 365 -1.27 8.06 5.43
CA THR A 365 -1.15 6.60 5.43
C THR A 365 -1.35 5.97 6.81
N TYR A 366 -1.31 4.65 6.90
CA TYR A 366 -1.24 3.89 8.17
C TYR A 366 0.12 3.17 8.31
N LEU A 367 1.18 3.78 7.74
CA LEU A 367 2.50 3.19 7.65
C LEU A 367 3.50 4.07 8.41
N ALA A 368 4.31 3.44 9.25
CA ALA A 368 5.41 4.11 9.94
C ALA A 368 6.72 3.80 9.23
N TRP A 369 7.52 4.83 8.99
CA TRP A 369 8.85 4.75 8.39
C TRP A 369 9.89 4.92 9.49
N LEU A 370 10.49 3.80 9.91
CA LEU A 370 11.41 3.72 11.04
C LEU A 370 12.84 3.86 10.56
N ASP A 371 13.60 4.81 11.09
CA ASP A 371 15.04 4.88 10.96
C ASP A 371 15.66 3.92 12.01
N VAL A 372 16.27 2.85 11.53
CA VAL A 372 16.89 1.79 12.31
C VAL A 372 18.40 1.68 12.06
N SER A 373 19.00 2.73 11.49
CA SER A 373 20.44 2.75 11.18
C SER A 373 21.30 2.50 12.41
N ALA A 374 20.97 3.13 13.56
CA ALA A 374 21.70 2.90 14.81
C ALA A 374 21.51 1.46 15.34
N VAL A 375 20.39 0.79 15.03
CA VAL A 375 20.25 -0.65 15.33
C VAL A 375 21.19 -1.45 14.43
N GLY A 376 21.26 -1.12 13.15
CA GLY A 376 22.18 -1.75 12.20
C GLY A 376 23.63 -1.65 12.62
N GLU A 377 24.05 -0.49 13.11
CA GLU A 377 25.39 -0.27 13.66
C GLU A 377 25.63 -1.12 14.91
N ALA A 378 24.69 -1.15 15.86
CA ALA A 378 24.81 -1.85 17.13
C ALA A 378 24.94 -3.38 16.97
N ILE A 379 24.33 -3.96 15.91
CA ILE A 379 24.39 -5.40 15.62
C ILE A 379 25.39 -5.76 14.51
N ASP A 380 26.28 -4.84 14.11
CA ASP A 380 27.21 -5.04 12.98
C ASP A 380 26.53 -5.55 11.71
N ALA A 381 25.36 -4.97 11.34
CA ALA A 381 24.50 -5.51 10.28
C ALA A 381 25.19 -5.60 8.92
N GLU A 382 26.02 -4.63 8.54
CA GLU A 382 26.75 -4.60 7.27
C GLU A 382 27.74 -5.78 7.19
N LYS A 383 28.55 -5.97 8.24
CA LYS A 383 29.50 -7.07 8.34
C LYS A 383 28.78 -8.42 8.31
N ASN A 384 27.75 -8.57 9.14
CA ASN A 384 27.02 -9.81 9.24
C ASN A 384 26.26 -10.16 7.95
N ALA A 385 25.73 -9.17 7.23
CA ALA A 385 25.15 -9.35 5.91
C ALA A 385 26.19 -9.86 4.89
N SER A 386 27.39 -9.24 4.88
CA SER A 386 28.50 -9.66 4.02
C SER A 386 28.95 -11.09 4.32
N ASP A 387 29.17 -11.41 5.60
CA ASP A 387 29.62 -12.74 6.04
C ASP A 387 28.60 -13.85 5.68
N LYS A 388 27.31 -13.53 5.67
CA LYS A 388 26.23 -14.44 5.31
C LYS A 388 25.85 -14.39 3.82
N GLY A 389 26.52 -13.57 3.01
CA GLY A 389 26.22 -13.41 1.58
C GLY A 389 24.82 -12.85 1.30
N MET A 390 24.29 -12.04 2.20
CA MET A 390 22.98 -11.38 2.06
C MET A 390 23.08 -10.17 1.13
N LYS A 391 21.94 -9.77 0.55
CA LYS A 391 21.89 -8.68 -0.45
C LYS A 391 22.22 -7.29 0.10
N SER A 392 21.92 -7.04 1.37
CA SER A 392 22.22 -5.79 2.07
C SER A 392 22.11 -5.98 3.58
N ASP A 393 22.65 -5.02 4.34
CA ASP A 393 22.46 -4.85 5.79
C ASP A 393 20.97 -4.78 6.18
N THR A 394 20.14 -4.08 5.40
CA THR A 394 18.70 -3.96 5.66
C THR A 394 17.96 -5.30 5.51
N HIS A 395 18.40 -6.20 4.62
CA HIS A 395 17.89 -7.57 4.57
C HIS A 395 18.34 -8.40 5.77
N TYR A 396 19.57 -8.14 6.27
CA TYR A 396 20.02 -8.76 7.50
C TYR A 396 19.22 -8.27 8.71
N LEU A 397 18.89 -6.99 8.77
CA LEU A 397 18.01 -6.41 9.80
C LEU A 397 16.62 -7.05 9.79
N GLU A 398 15.99 -7.27 8.62
CA GLU A 398 14.72 -8.00 8.53
C GLU A 398 14.82 -9.38 9.18
N GLN A 399 15.86 -10.14 8.82
CA GLN A 399 16.08 -11.47 9.39
C GLN A 399 16.36 -11.42 10.90
N TRP A 400 17.17 -10.43 11.33
CA TRP A 400 17.49 -10.26 12.74
C TRP A 400 16.25 -9.91 13.59
N PHE A 401 15.36 -9.07 13.08
CA PHE A 401 14.09 -8.74 13.75
C PHE A 401 13.17 -9.96 13.88
N VAL A 402 13.14 -10.80 12.86
CA VAL A 402 12.38 -12.06 12.92
C VAL A 402 13.00 -13.01 13.95
N ASP A 403 14.31 -13.24 13.89
CA ASP A 403 15.00 -14.23 14.73
C ASP A 403 15.00 -13.84 16.21
N ASN A 404 15.17 -12.54 16.52
CA ASN A 404 15.39 -12.07 17.89
C ASN A 404 14.18 -11.38 18.51
N ALA A 405 13.37 -10.66 17.71
CA ALA A 405 12.18 -9.94 18.18
C ALA A 405 10.85 -10.57 17.75
N LYS A 406 10.88 -11.58 16.88
CA LYS A 406 9.69 -12.26 16.31
C LYS A 406 8.71 -11.29 15.62
N ILE A 407 9.25 -10.26 15.00
CA ILE A 407 8.49 -9.28 14.22
C ILE A 407 8.94 -9.25 12.76
N GLN A 408 7.98 -9.18 11.83
CA GLN A 408 8.29 -9.01 10.42
C GLN A 408 7.91 -7.60 9.98
N LEU A 409 8.90 -6.86 9.46
CA LEU A 409 8.78 -5.52 8.88
C LEU A 409 9.26 -5.55 7.42
N ASN A 410 8.94 -4.53 6.64
CA ASN A 410 9.47 -4.44 5.28
C ASN A 410 10.79 -3.68 5.23
N PRO A 411 11.86 -4.29 4.67
CA PRO A 411 13.17 -3.65 4.55
C PRO A 411 13.14 -2.44 3.63
N GLY A 412 13.73 -1.33 4.11
CA GLY A 412 13.68 -0.02 3.45
C GLY A 412 14.39 0.02 2.11
N VAL A 413 15.42 -0.81 1.91
CA VAL A 413 16.15 -0.88 0.64
C VAL A 413 15.24 -1.18 -0.57
N GLY A 414 14.10 -1.83 -0.34
CA GLY A 414 13.10 -2.09 -1.38
C GLY A 414 12.38 -0.84 -1.89
N TYR A 415 12.51 0.29 -1.20
CA TYR A 415 11.82 1.55 -1.53
C TYR A 415 12.72 2.53 -2.33
N GLY A 416 13.88 2.05 -2.79
CA GLY A 416 14.79 2.81 -3.63
C GLY A 416 15.80 3.65 -2.86
N THR A 417 16.38 4.63 -3.56
CA THR A 417 17.40 5.53 -3.00
C THR A 417 16.86 6.22 -1.74
N GLY A 418 17.70 6.34 -0.70
CA GLY A 418 17.30 6.85 0.61
C GLY A 418 16.53 5.86 1.51
N GLY A 419 16.28 4.62 1.03
CA GLY A 419 15.57 3.62 1.81
C GLY A 419 16.46 2.78 2.74
N ASN A 420 17.77 2.76 2.50
CA ASN A 420 18.71 2.00 3.34
C ASN A 420 18.69 2.51 4.79
N GLY A 421 18.94 1.63 5.77
CA GLY A 421 18.88 1.98 7.19
C GLY A 421 17.45 2.21 7.73
N HIS A 422 16.42 1.93 6.94
CA HIS A 422 15.02 2.10 7.34
C HIS A 422 14.23 0.79 7.27
N MET A 423 13.14 0.74 8.06
CA MET A 423 12.12 -0.31 8.01
C MET A 423 10.73 0.31 7.96
N ARG A 424 9.84 -0.24 7.15
CA ARG A 424 8.43 0.16 7.14
C ARG A 424 7.60 -0.76 8.03
N MET A 425 6.89 -0.16 8.99
CA MET A 425 5.99 -0.82 9.92
C MET A 425 4.54 -0.44 9.63
N ASN A 426 3.66 -1.42 9.52
CA ASN A 426 2.23 -1.20 9.31
C ASN A 426 1.52 -0.98 10.65
N LEU A 427 0.90 0.19 10.84
CA LEU A 427 0.11 0.56 12.01
C LEU A 427 -1.41 0.35 11.82
N GLY A 428 -1.83 -0.16 10.66
CA GLY A 428 -3.20 -0.58 10.39
C GLY A 428 -3.54 -1.93 11.06
N THR A 429 -3.29 -2.02 12.36
CA THR A 429 -3.45 -3.23 13.16
C THR A 429 -3.91 -2.85 14.58
N PRO A 430 -4.51 -3.77 15.35
CA PRO A 430 -4.85 -3.54 16.75
C PRO A 430 -3.66 -3.01 17.57
N ARG A 431 -3.90 -1.96 18.37
CA ARG A 431 -2.83 -1.33 19.20
C ARG A 431 -2.10 -2.32 20.11
N PRO A 432 -2.76 -3.34 20.69
CA PRO A 432 -2.04 -4.38 21.45
C PRO A 432 -0.94 -5.08 20.63
N LEU A 433 -1.11 -5.26 19.31
CA LEU A 433 -0.07 -5.86 18.45
C LEU A 433 1.07 -4.87 18.20
N ILE A 434 0.79 -3.56 18.05
CA ILE A 434 1.84 -2.52 17.95
C ILE A 434 2.68 -2.51 19.22
N LYS A 435 2.00 -2.53 20.38
CA LYS A 435 2.67 -2.58 21.68
C LYS A 435 3.55 -3.82 21.79
N LYS A 436 3.01 -5.00 21.46
CA LYS A 436 3.75 -6.27 21.50
C LYS A 436 5.00 -6.22 20.60
N ALA A 437 4.87 -5.67 19.39
CA ALA A 437 6.00 -5.57 18.47
C ALA A 437 7.12 -4.66 19.03
N ILE A 438 6.76 -3.52 19.62
CA ILE A 438 7.73 -2.60 20.21
C ILE A 438 8.39 -3.21 21.47
N ASP A 439 7.62 -3.89 22.33
CA ASP A 439 8.13 -4.58 23.51
C ASP A 439 9.13 -5.69 23.10
N ASN A 440 8.74 -6.55 22.16
CA ASN A 440 9.62 -7.61 21.67
C ASN A 440 10.95 -7.05 21.11
N LEU A 441 10.88 -5.91 20.38
CA LEU A 441 12.09 -5.28 19.86
C LEU A 441 12.94 -4.67 20.97
N ALA A 442 12.33 -4.07 21.99
CA ALA A 442 13.05 -3.54 23.16
C ALA A 442 13.77 -4.66 23.93
N ASP A 443 13.09 -5.78 24.13
CA ASP A 443 13.69 -6.95 24.81
C ASP A 443 14.87 -7.51 24.00
N ALA A 444 14.72 -7.62 22.67
CA ALA A 444 15.81 -8.09 21.79
C ALA A 444 17.02 -7.14 21.83
N LEU A 445 16.81 -5.82 21.81
CA LEU A 445 17.86 -4.81 21.83
C LEU A 445 18.52 -4.64 23.20
N SER A 446 17.88 -5.08 24.29
CA SER A 446 18.49 -5.03 25.63
C SER A 446 19.72 -5.95 25.78
N ASN A 447 19.94 -6.86 24.82
CA ASN A 447 21.02 -7.83 24.79
C ASN A 447 22.11 -7.47 23.75
N VAL A 448 22.06 -6.27 23.17
CA VAL A 448 22.98 -5.79 22.12
C VAL A 448 23.98 -4.74 22.62
#